data_40d359321f48ba49945381c5bcfda294
#
_entry.id   40d359321f48ba49945381c5bcfda294
#
_cell.length_a   1.000
_cell.length_b   1.000
_cell.length_c   1.000
_cell.angle_alpha   90.00
_cell.angle_beta   90.00
_cell.angle_gamma   90.00
#
_symmetry.space_group_name_H-M   'P 1'
#
loop_
_entity.id
_entity.type
_entity.pdbx_description
1 polymer ?
#
loop_
_entity_poly.entity_id
_entity_poly.type
_entity_poly.pdbx_seq_one_letter_code
_entity_poly.pdbx_strand_id
1 'polypeptide(L)'
;MSTSISKGLLRAVAAAALVAATGFSAQAGECPADKRMANARQPVDFKAVGVTDTTLGSIDLGKEKAKISNRELRFRKLVIEPGGIVPWHSHDDRPALIFVQQGEIVEYASNCAAPIVHKTGDIRAETQGTSHWWKNLGEVPVILYVGDVRHDEHDHNM
;
A
#
# COMPACT_ATOMS: atom_id res chain seq x y z
N MET A 1 -23.17 -1.81 -83.38
CA MET A 1 -23.97 -1.88 -82.14
C MET A 1 -23.02 -2.35 -81.07
N SER A 2 -22.58 -1.42 -80.21
CA SER A 2 -21.60 -1.68 -79.18
C SER A 2 -22.24 -1.34 -77.84
N THR A 3 -22.42 -2.34 -76.94
CA THR A 3 -23.01 -2.19 -75.64
C THR A 3 -21.88 -2.10 -74.63
N SER A 4 -21.76 -0.93 -74.01
CA SER A 4 -20.83 -0.63 -72.94
C SER A 4 -21.41 -1.11 -71.60
N ILE A 5 -20.67 -1.98 -70.89
CA ILE A 5 -21.00 -2.45 -69.53
C ILE A 5 -20.25 -1.60 -68.52
N SER A 6 -21.01 -0.80 -67.80
CA SER A 6 -20.51 0.00 -66.67
C SER A 6 -20.22 -0.89 -65.49
N LYS A 7 -18.95 -0.90 -65.01
CA LYS A 7 -18.53 -1.58 -63.75
C LYS A 7 -18.75 -0.66 -62.57
N GLY A 8 -19.81 -0.90 -61.83
CA GLY A 8 -20.04 -0.24 -60.51
C GLY A 8 -19.05 -0.74 -59.45
N LEU A 9 -18.27 0.17 -58.93
CA LEU A 9 -17.29 -0.08 -57.88
C LEU A 9 -17.98 0.04 -56.49
N LEU A 10 -18.30 -1.08 -55.87
CA LEU A 10 -18.78 -1.09 -54.47
C LEU A 10 -17.59 -0.76 -53.54
N ARG A 11 -17.64 0.39 -52.91
CA ARG A 11 -16.74 0.75 -51.81
C ARG A 11 -17.32 0.23 -50.49
N ALA A 12 -16.74 -0.83 -49.96
CA ALA A 12 -17.01 -1.29 -48.61
C ALA A 12 -16.29 -0.37 -47.60
N VAL A 13 -17.05 0.36 -46.81
CA VAL A 13 -16.54 1.15 -45.71
C VAL A 13 -16.48 0.22 -44.51
N ALA A 14 -15.29 -0.22 -44.15
CA ALA A 14 -15.05 -0.95 -42.88
C ALA A 14 -15.00 0.05 -41.73
N ALA A 15 -16.05 0.09 -40.90
CA ALA A 15 -16.07 0.83 -39.67
C ALA A 15 -15.27 0.04 -38.59
N ALA A 16 -14.05 0.46 -38.31
CA ALA A 16 -13.27 -0.07 -37.20
C ALA A 16 -13.83 0.52 -35.91
N ALA A 17 -14.54 -0.30 -35.14
CA ALA A 17 -14.95 0.08 -33.74
C ALA A 17 -13.72 0.02 -32.86
N LEU A 18 -13.22 1.20 -32.43
CA LEU A 18 -12.20 1.34 -31.42
C LEU A 18 -12.85 1.04 -30.06
N VAL A 19 -12.68 -0.16 -29.53
CA VAL A 19 -13.03 -0.49 -28.15
C VAL A 19 -11.95 0.17 -27.27
N ALA A 20 -12.28 1.33 -26.69
CA ALA A 20 -11.47 1.92 -25.64
C ALA A 20 -11.57 1.02 -24.40
N ALA A 21 -10.60 0.14 -24.22
CA ALA A 21 -10.42 -0.54 -22.95
C ALA A 21 -10.03 0.52 -21.93
N THR A 22 -11.01 0.98 -21.11
CA THR A 22 -10.73 1.74 -19.89
C THR A 22 -10.05 0.78 -18.92
N GLY A 23 -8.73 0.68 -19.02
CA GLY A 23 -7.92 0.00 -18.04
C GLY A 23 -8.09 0.74 -16.72
N PHE A 24 -8.82 0.14 -15.77
CA PHE A 24 -8.69 0.53 -14.37
C PHE A 24 -7.25 0.21 -13.97
N SER A 25 -6.40 1.23 -13.91
CA SER A 25 -5.12 1.12 -13.24
C SER A 25 -5.45 0.83 -11.78
N ALA A 26 -5.31 -0.42 -11.35
CA ALA A 26 -5.20 -0.72 -9.93
C ALA A 26 -3.97 0.06 -9.46
N GLN A 27 -4.18 1.14 -8.72
CA GLN A 27 -3.11 1.94 -8.16
C GLN A 27 -2.48 1.06 -7.09
N ALA A 28 -1.29 0.52 -7.38
CA ALA A 28 -0.56 -0.31 -6.45
C ALA A 28 -0.35 0.48 -5.15
N GLY A 29 -0.59 -0.15 -4.00
CA GLY A 29 -0.40 0.49 -2.70
C GLY A 29 -1.57 1.31 -2.16
N GLU A 30 -2.74 1.35 -2.83
CA GLU A 30 -3.93 2.05 -2.31
C GLU A 30 -5.18 1.17 -2.28
N CYS A 31 -6.09 1.50 -1.36
CA CYS A 31 -7.41 0.89 -1.35
C CYS A 31 -8.23 1.35 -2.58
N PRO A 32 -8.76 0.43 -3.38
CA PRO A 32 -9.67 0.79 -4.47
C PRO A 32 -10.83 1.66 -3.98
N ALA A 33 -11.20 2.68 -4.75
CA ALA A 33 -12.17 3.68 -4.32
C ALA A 33 -13.54 3.08 -3.96
N ASP A 34 -13.96 2.02 -4.67
CA ASP A 34 -15.21 1.28 -4.44
C ASP A 34 -15.14 0.30 -3.25
N LYS A 35 -13.96 0.12 -2.65
CA LYS A 35 -13.70 -0.73 -1.48
C LYS A 35 -13.40 0.07 -0.21
N ARG A 36 -13.35 1.39 -0.30
CA ARG A 36 -13.15 2.26 0.86
C ARG A 36 -14.43 2.31 1.69
N MET A 37 -14.34 1.88 2.94
CA MET A 37 -15.46 1.92 3.89
C MET A 37 -14.93 1.85 5.33
N ALA A 38 -15.58 2.58 6.24
CA ALA A 38 -15.24 2.52 7.66
C ALA A 38 -15.53 1.12 8.22
N ASN A 39 -14.68 0.66 9.14
CA ASN A 39 -14.82 -0.62 9.83
C ASN A 39 -14.94 -1.83 8.88
N ALA A 40 -14.29 -1.76 7.72
CA ALA A 40 -14.25 -2.85 6.76
C ALA A 40 -13.62 -4.12 7.33
N ARG A 41 -12.72 -3.97 8.32
CA ARG A 41 -12.08 -5.08 9.03
C ARG A 41 -12.07 -4.81 10.52
N GLN A 42 -12.21 -5.86 11.29
CA GLN A 42 -12.12 -5.83 12.74
C GLN A 42 -10.71 -6.22 13.21
N PRO A 43 -10.30 -5.80 14.39
CA PRO A 43 -9.05 -6.24 15.01
C PRO A 43 -8.92 -7.76 15.00
N VAL A 44 -7.73 -8.25 14.72
CA VAL A 44 -7.36 -9.65 14.77
C VAL A 44 -6.17 -9.82 15.72
N ASP A 45 -6.25 -10.84 16.58
CA ASP A 45 -5.17 -11.13 17.53
C ASP A 45 -4.10 -12.00 16.86
N PHE A 46 -3.36 -11.40 15.93
CA PHE A 46 -2.17 -12.03 15.39
C PHE A 46 -0.94 -11.60 16.16
N LYS A 47 -0.08 -12.57 16.47
CA LYS A 47 1.27 -12.27 16.94
C LYS A 47 2.19 -11.99 15.77
N ALA A 48 3.26 -11.25 16.01
CA ALA A 48 4.33 -11.08 15.03
C ALA A 48 4.94 -12.45 14.70
N VAL A 49 5.07 -12.75 13.41
CA VAL A 49 5.68 -13.99 12.92
C VAL A 49 6.69 -13.64 11.84
N GLY A 50 7.92 -14.11 11.99
CA GLY A 50 8.97 -13.92 10.99
C GLY A 50 9.25 -12.44 10.68
N VAL A 51 9.13 -11.56 11.67
CA VAL A 51 9.42 -10.13 11.56
C VAL A 51 10.65 -9.79 12.39
N THR A 52 11.63 -9.17 11.75
CA THR A 52 12.76 -8.52 12.43
C THR A 52 12.60 -7.02 12.26
N ASP A 53 12.46 -6.29 13.36
CA ASP A 53 12.35 -4.84 13.41
C ASP A 53 13.63 -4.24 14.02
N THR A 54 14.29 -3.35 13.28
CA THR A 54 15.53 -2.73 13.70
C THR A 54 15.42 -1.21 13.59
N THR A 55 15.47 -0.51 14.71
CA THR A 55 15.60 0.96 14.72
C THR A 55 16.99 1.35 14.20
N LEU A 56 17.01 2.16 13.16
CA LEU A 56 18.23 2.65 12.52
C LEU A 56 18.66 4.01 13.08
N GLY A 57 17.72 4.78 13.58
CA GLY A 57 17.95 6.08 14.21
C GLY A 57 16.67 6.71 14.69
N SER A 58 16.81 7.67 15.62
CA SER A 58 15.67 8.44 16.14
C SER A 58 16.09 9.84 16.58
N ILE A 59 15.11 10.74 16.65
CA ILE A 59 15.25 12.14 17.03
C ILE A 59 14.15 12.48 18.03
N ASP A 60 14.52 12.91 19.25
CA ASP A 60 13.60 13.45 20.24
C ASP A 60 13.11 14.84 19.79
N LEU A 61 11.86 14.89 19.29
CA LEU A 61 11.28 16.12 18.74
C LEU A 61 11.03 17.20 19.81
N GLY A 62 10.97 16.82 21.06
CA GLY A 62 10.85 17.77 22.19
C GLY A 62 12.11 18.61 22.37
N LYS A 63 13.28 18.09 22.01
CA LYS A 63 14.57 18.80 22.09
C LYS A 63 14.83 19.68 20.87
N GLU A 64 14.10 19.46 19.78
CA GLU A 64 14.26 20.23 18.55
C GLU A 64 13.54 21.59 18.61
N LYS A 65 13.85 22.48 17.67
CA LYS A 65 13.18 23.80 17.57
C LYS A 65 11.66 23.69 17.39
N ALA A 66 11.18 22.61 16.80
CA ALA A 66 9.76 22.34 16.62
C ALA A 66 9.00 22.14 17.96
N LYS A 67 9.72 21.77 19.04
CA LYS A 67 9.16 21.60 20.39
C LYS A 67 7.91 20.71 20.44
N ILE A 68 7.91 19.61 19.70
CA ILE A 68 6.83 18.63 19.74
C ILE A 68 7.09 17.70 20.90
N SER A 69 6.49 18.02 22.05
CA SER A 69 6.71 17.30 23.30
C SER A 69 6.21 15.86 23.24
N ASN A 70 6.90 14.95 23.90
CA ASN A 70 6.57 13.52 24.01
C ASN A 70 6.42 12.83 22.65
N ARG A 71 7.26 13.22 21.69
CA ARG A 71 7.31 12.60 20.36
C ARG A 71 8.75 12.33 19.95
N GLU A 72 8.93 11.18 19.33
CA GLU A 72 10.16 10.75 18.71
C GLU A 72 9.93 10.49 17.22
N LEU A 73 10.72 11.11 16.35
CA LEU A 73 10.83 10.69 14.97
C LEU A 73 11.78 9.49 14.88
N ARG A 74 11.27 8.34 14.52
CA ARG A 74 12.04 7.11 14.40
C ARG A 74 12.16 6.69 12.94
N PHE A 75 13.32 6.15 12.56
CA PHE A 75 13.53 5.48 11.28
C PHE A 75 13.98 4.05 11.54
N ARG A 76 13.29 3.08 10.93
CA ARG A 76 13.53 1.65 11.15
C ARG A 76 13.47 0.84 9.87
N LYS A 77 14.07 -0.34 9.92
CA LYS A 77 14.02 -1.37 8.90
C LYS A 77 13.26 -2.58 9.44
N LEU A 78 12.26 -3.04 8.69
CA LEU A 78 11.58 -4.31 8.94
C LEU A 78 12.02 -5.30 7.86
N VAL A 79 12.31 -6.54 8.28
CA VAL A 79 12.46 -7.70 7.39
C VAL A 79 11.34 -8.66 7.75
N ILE A 80 10.51 -9.00 6.76
CA ILE A 80 9.35 -9.87 6.94
C ILE A 80 9.57 -11.11 6.07
N GLU A 81 9.85 -12.24 6.72
CA GLU A 81 10.12 -13.51 6.06
C GLU A 81 8.88 -14.04 5.30
N PRO A 82 9.02 -14.98 4.36
CA PRO A 82 7.90 -15.65 3.73
C PRO A 82 6.91 -16.20 4.76
N GLY A 83 5.61 -15.87 4.59
CA GLY A 83 4.56 -16.19 5.55
C GLY A 83 4.53 -15.28 6.78
N GLY A 84 5.46 -14.34 6.90
CA GLY A 84 5.58 -13.42 8.04
C GLY A 84 4.38 -12.49 8.19
N ILE A 85 4.08 -12.13 9.44
CA ILE A 85 2.93 -11.31 9.82
C ILE A 85 3.40 -10.15 10.68
N VAL A 86 3.09 -8.92 10.24
CA VAL A 86 3.09 -7.71 11.10
C VAL A 86 1.72 -7.64 11.75
N PRO A 87 1.62 -7.70 13.09
CA PRO A 87 0.33 -7.82 13.79
C PRO A 87 -0.55 -6.58 13.60
N TRP A 88 -1.82 -6.72 14.00
CA TRP A 88 -2.75 -5.60 14.01
C TRP A 88 -2.26 -4.49 14.92
N HIS A 89 -2.21 -3.27 14.38
CA HIS A 89 -1.84 -2.06 15.11
C HIS A 89 -2.56 -0.83 14.53
N SER A 90 -2.55 0.28 15.28
CA SER A 90 -3.20 1.54 14.91
C SER A 90 -2.18 2.63 14.57
N HIS A 91 -2.58 3.49 13.64
CA HIS A 91 -1.85 4.72 13.29
C HIS A 91 -2.56 6.00 13.77
N ASP A 92 -3.56 5.88 14.66
CA ASP A 92 -4.31 7.03 15.15
C ASP A 92 -3.42 8.11 15.79
N ASP A 93 -2.38 7.68 16.47
CA ASP A 93 -1.45 8.57 17.15
C ASP A 93 0.03 8.33 16.75
N ARG A 94 0.23 7.54 15.72
CA ARG A 94 1.56 7.20 15.21
C ARG A 94 1.59 7.28 13.68
N PRO A 95 1.56 8.49 13.10
CA PRO A 95 1.68 8.63 11.65
C PRO A 95 3.00 8.06 11.15
N ALA A 96 2.97 7.41 9.99
CA ALA A 96 4.12 6.77 9.40
C ALA A 96 4.16 6.93 7.88
N LEU A 97 5.37 6.89 7.34
CA LEU A 97 5.65 6.67 5.94
C LEU A 97 6.38 5.34 5.80
N ILE A 98 5.86 4.45 4.99
CA ILE A 98 6.41 3.11 4.73
C ILE A 98 6.87 3.05 3.29
N PHE A 99 8.14 2.73 3.07
CA PHE A 99 8.71 2.49 1.76
C PHE A 99 9.01 1.00 1.58
N VAL A 100 8.46 0.39 0.53
CA VAL A 100 8.75 -1.00 0.17
C VAL A 100 10.06 -1.02 -0.63
N GLN A 101 11.15 -1.39 0.03
CA GLN A 101 12.46 -1.45 -0.60
C GLN A 101 12.62 -2.73 -1.44
N GLN A 102 12.02 -3.85 -0.98
CA GLN A 102 12.11 -5.13 -1.66
C GLN A 102 10.87 -5.98 -1.41
N GLY A 103 10.45 -6.72 -2.44
CA GLY A 103 9.39 -7.72 -2.38
C GLY A 103 7.99 -7.15 -2.61
N GLU A 104 7.00 -7.94 -2.22
CA GLU A 104 5.58 -7.61 -2.28
C GLU A 104 4.92 -8.04 -0.98
N ILE A 105 4.09 -7.19 -0.40
CA ILE A 105 3.39 -7.46 0.85
C ILE A 105 1.92 -7.04 0.76
N VAL A 106 1.07 -7.74 1.48
CA VAL A 106 -0.38 -7.50 1.49
C VAL A 106 -0.78 -6.85 2.81
N GLU A 107 -1.42 -5.68 2.70
CA GLU A 107 -2.04 -4.96 3.81
C GLU A 107 -3.52 -5.31 3.92
N TYR A 108 -4.00 -5.46 5.15
CA TYR A 108 -5.40 -5.65 5.51
C TYR A 108 -5.85 -4.52 6.42
N ALA A 109 -6.30 -3.42 5.82
CA ALA A 109 -6.62 -2.18 6.53
C ALA A 109 -8.07 -2.13 7.03
N SER A 110 -8.30 -1.48 8.18
CA SER A 110 -9.62 -1.28 8.81
C SER A 110 -10.59 -0.49 7.95
N ASN A 111 -10.07 0.32 7.03
CA ASN A 111 -10.84 1.21 6.17
C ASN A 111 -10.93 0.72 4.71
N CYS A 112 -10.53 -0.55 4.44
CA CYS A 112 -10.56 -1.14 3.11
C CYS A 112 -11.12 -2.57 3.10
N ALA A 113 -12.19 -2.81 2.35
CA ALA A 113 -12.80 -4.14 2.23
C ALA A 113 -11.95 -5.11 1.41
N ALA A 114 -11.09 -4.62 0.53
CA ALA A 114 -10.16 -5.44 -0.24
C ALA A 114 -8.76 -5.48 0.41
N PRO A 115 -7.98 -6.55 0.22
CA PRO A 115 -6.55 -6.51 0.49
C PRO A 115 -5.86 -5.48 -0.41
N ILE A 116 -4.85 -4.81 0.12
CA ILE A 116 -4.05 -3.83 -0.62
C ILE A 116 -2.67 -4.44 -0.84
N VAL A 117 -2.23 -4.49 -2.09
CA VAL A 117 -0.91 -5.02 -2.45
C VAL A 117 0.08 -3.87 -2.59
N HIS A 118 1.20 -3.95 -1.88
CA HIS A 118 2.31 -3.02 -1.96
C HIS A 118 3.52 -3.73 -2.56
N LYS A 119 4.21 -3.06 -3.49
CA LYS A 119 5.34 -3.61 -4.24
C LYS A 119 6.59 -2.76 -4.07
N THR A 120 7.71 -3.33 -4.42
CA THR A 120 8.99 -2.60 -4.46
C THR A 120 8.85 -1.25 -5.16
N GLY A 121 9.23 -0.18 -4.47
CA GLY A 121 9.13 1.21 -4.92
C GLY A 121 7.89 1.95 -4.41
N ASP A 122 6.89 1.26 -3.88
CA ASP A 122 5.69 1.91 -3.34
C ASP A 122 6.00 2.62 -2.03
N ILE A 123 5.31 3.77 -1.83
CA ILE A 123 5.29 4.50 -0.57
C ILE A 123 3.85 4.51 -0.06
N ARG A 124 3.67 4.10 1.19
CA ARG A 124 2.39 4.15 1.88
C ARG A 124 2.46 5.17 3.01
N ALA A 125 1.49 6.11 3.04
CA ALA A 125 1.27 7.00 4.17
C ALA A 125 0.20 6.38 5.09
N GLU A 126 0.57 6.19 6.35
CA GLU A 126 -0.32 5.71 7.40
C GLU A 126 -0.67 6.87 8.33
N THR A 127 -1.96 7.12 8.46
CA THR A 127 -2.47 8.29 9.17
C THR A 127 -3.60 7.91 10.11
N GLN A 128 -4.05 8.88 10.89
CA GLN A 128 -5.22 8.75 11.76
C GLN A 128 -6.41 8.06 11.06
N GLY A 129 -7.10 7.18 11.76
CA GLY A 129 -8.24 6.42 11.27
C GLY A 129 -7.86 5.13 10.54
N THR A 130 -6.56 4.78 10.49
CA THR A 130 -6.09 3.52 9.93
C THR A 130 -5.57 2.60 11.03
N SER A 131 -6.13 1.41 11.10
CA SER A 131 -5.55 0.27 11.80
C SER A 131 -5.42 -0.88 10.80
N HIS A 132 -4.38 -1.68 10.91
CA HIS A 132 -4.13 -2.73 9.93
C HIS A 132 -3.20 -3.83 10.46
N TRP A 133 -3.07 -4.87 9.67
CA TRP A 133 -2.02 -5.88 9.77
C TRP A 133 -1.51 -6.18 8.36
N TRP A 134 -0.27 -6.73 8.27
CA TRP A 134 0.37 -7.03 7.00
C TRP A 134 0.84 -8.47 6.95
N LYS A 135 0.87 -9.06 5.74
CA LYS A 135 1.35 -10.41 5.53
C LYS A 135 2.20 -10.52 4.27
N ASN A 136 3.35 -11.14 4.40
CA ASN A 136 4.14 -11.57 3.25
C ASN A 136 3.57 -12.90 2.74
N LEU A 137 2.88 -12.85 1.60
CA LEU A 137 2.33 -14.02 0.91
C LEU A 137 3.29 -14.60 -0.15
N GLY A 138 4.44 -13.94 -0.37
CA GLY A 138 5.45 -14.34 -1.34
C GLY A 138 6.43 -15.38 -0.79
N GLU A 139 7.39 -15.73 -1.64
CA GLU A 139 8.43 -16.74 -1.34
C GLU A 139 9.77 -16.10 -0.97
N VAL A 140 9.87 -14.78 -1.00
CA VAL A 140 11.09 -14.02 -0.67
C VAL A 140 10.83 -13.06 0.48
N PRO A 141 11.85 -12.70 1.27
CA PRO A 141 11.71 -11.70 2.31
C PRO A 141 11.30 -10.35 1.73
N VAL A 142 10.40 -9.67 2.44
CA VAL A 142 10.04 -8.28 2.18
C VAL A 142 10.88 -7.37 3.08
N ILE A 143 11.39 -6.27 2.52
CA ILE A 143 12.13 -5.27 3.27
C ILE A 143 11.38 -3.95 3.19
N LEU A 144 11.01 -3.43 4.36
CA LEU A 144 10.38 -2.12 4.52
C LEU A 144 11.33 -1.17 5.24
N TYR A 145 11.33 0.09 4.81
CA TYR A 145 11.84 1.21 5.61
C TYR A 145 10.66 2.05 6.09
N VAL A 146 10.65 2.37 7.36
CA VAL A 146 9.54 3.07 8.00
C VAL A 146 10.06 4.27 8.77
N GLY A 147 9.55 5.46 8.42
CA GLY A 147 9.68 6.66 9.24
C GLY A 147 8.37 6.87 9.99
N ASP A 148 8.39 6.87 11.31
CA ASP A 148 7.20 7.10 12.12
C ASP A 148 7.46 8.13 13.24
N VAL A 149 6.37 8.79 13.67
CA VAL A 149 6.37 9.65 14.86
C VAL A 149 5.60 8.93 15.94
N ARG A 150 6.32 8.46 16.97
CA ARG A 150 5.74 7.74 18.09
C ARG A 150 5.81 8.54 19.39
N HIS A 151 5.13 8.10 20.44
CA HIS A 151 5.20 8.74 21.75
C HIS A 151 6.61 8.68 22.31
N ASP A 152 7.03 7.57 22.80
CA ASP A 152 8.35 7.35 23.37
C ASP A 152 8.80 5.90 23.12
N GLU A 153 9.92 5.50 23.73
CA GLU A 153 10.46 4.16 23.61
C GLU A 153 9.56 3.05 24.16
N HIS A 154 8.53 3.40 24.96
CA HIS A 154 7.57 2.46 25.54
C HIS A 154 6.34 2.24 24.66
N ASP A 155 6.22 2.95 23.52
CA ASP A 155 5.19 2.69 22.51
C ASP A 155 5.53 1.40 21.75
N HIS A 156 5.10 0.26 22.31
CA HIS A 156 5.34 -1.07 21.78
C HIS A 156 4.36 -1.48 20.67
N ASN A 157 3.46 -0.62 20.24
CA ASN A 157 2.63 -0.86 19.08
C ASN A 157 3.51 -0.87 17.84
N MET A 158 3.68 -2.02 17.25
CA MET A 158 4.48 -2.20 16.04
C MET A 158 3.91 -1.46 14.86
#